data_73af488eb72bc45d1582700d62ea9572
#
_entry.id   73af488eb72bc45d1582700d62ea9572
#
_cell.length_a   1.000
_cell.length_b   1.000
_cell.length_c   1.000
_cell.angle_alpha   90.00
_cell.angle_beta   90.00
_cell.angle_gamma   90.00
#
_symmetry.space_group_name_H-M   'P 1'
#
loop_
_entity.id
_entity.type
_entity.pdbx_description
1 polymer ?
#
loop_
_entity_poly.entity_id
_entity_poly.type
_entity_poly.pdbx_seq_one_letter_code
_entity_poly.pdbx_strand_id
1 'polypeptide(L)'
;MILFIKHVGINTINMIETSRLILKPLTYEQLVKYAACDNSLEKELNLNETSRIISPELKEALEQTILPGVADKTKNYLYSTIWTAIFKTENKMIGDLCMIGEPDEAGEIEIGYGTYDEFQGKGFMTEMVAGIIEWTKAQSLVKSIKASTEKTNAASFKVLQKNGFVQVSEDETFFHWKLKLISASNT
;
A
#
# COMPACT_ATOMS: atom_id res chain seq x y z
N MET A 1 1.92 -4.86 -20.06
CA MET A 1 1.27 -3.83 -19.20
C MET A 1 2.35 -2.80 -18.90
N ILE A 2 2.26 -1.61 -19.51
CA ILE A 2 3.32 -0.60 -19.42
C ILE A 2 3.05 0.25 -18.19
N LEU A 3 3.94 0.17 -17.21
CA LEU A 3 3.90 0.99 -16.00
C LEU A 3 4.53 2.35 -16.34
N PHE A 4 3.75 3.42 -16.34
CA PHE A 4 4.27 4.77 -16.49
C PHE A 4 4.56 5.37 -15.11
N ILE A 5 5.85 5.43 -14.76
CA ILE A 5 6.32 6.29 -13.67
C ILE A 5 6.49 7.68 -14.28
N LYS A 6 5.51 8.59 -14.08
CA LYS A 6 5.66 9.98 -14.51
C LYS A 6 6.60 10.73 -13.57
N HIS A 7 7.84 10.95 -14.01
CA HIS A 7 8.73 11.94 -13.42
C HIS A 7 8.35 13.33 -13.95
N VAL A 8 7.72 14.13 -13.12
CA VAL A 8 7.52 15.57 -13.39
C VAL A 8 8.32 16.34 -12.35
N GLY A 9 9.20 17.23 -12.83
CA GLY A 9 10.29 17.86 -12.09
C GLY A 9 9.95 18.54 -10.76
N ILE A 10 10.91 18.54 -9.86
CA ILE A 10 11.11 19.28 -8.58
C ILE A 10 10.05 19.09 -7.48
N ASN A 11 8.94 18.39 -7.70
CA ASN A 11 8.09 17.77 -6.67
C ASN A 11 7.63 16.42 -7.22
N THR A 12 8.49 15.42 -7.12
CA THR A 12 8.20 14.07 -7.63
C THR A 12 7.13 13.45 -6.74
N ILE A 13 5.87 13.65 -7.09
CA ILE A 13 4.77 12.87 -6.53
C ILE A 13 4.93 11.48 -7.13
N ASN A 14 5.46 10.54 -6.34
CA ASN A 14 5.61 9.14 -6.73
C ASN A 14 4.23 8.46 -6.80
N MET A 15 3.44 8.76 -7.82
CA MET A 15 2.19 8.05 -8.08
C MET A 15 2.47 6.88 -9.02
N ILE A 16 1.82 5.75 -8.75
CA ILE A 16 1.88 4.55 -9.58
C ILE A 16 0.56 4.45 -10.32
N GLU A 17 0.64 4.37 -11.64
CA GLU A 17 -0.53 4.17 -12.48
C GLU A 17 -0.63 2.71 -12.92
N THR A 18 -1.77 2.07 -12.65
CA THR A 18 -2.09 0.73 -13.13
C THR A 18 -3.21 0.80 -14.18
N SER A 19 -3.77 -0.33 -14.59
CA SER A 19 -4.86 -0.34 -15.57
C SER A 19 -6.07 0.47 -15.10
N ARG A 20 -6.54 0.23 -13.87
CA ARG A 20 -7.77 0.84 -13.32
C ARG A 20 -7.50 1.83 -12.19
N LEU A 21 -6.30 1.83 -11.60
CA LEU A 21 -6.02 2.55 -10.37
C LEU A 21 -4.91 3.59 -10.55
N ILE A 22 -4.95 4.61 -9.69
CA ILE A 22 -3.82 5.46 -9.32
C ILE A 22 -3.50 5.16 -7.87
N LEU A 23 -2.26 4.74 -7.59
CA LEU A 23 -1.77 4.52 -6.23
C LEU A 23 -1.00 5.77 -5.79
N LYS A 24 -1.49 6.42 -4.77
CA LYS A 24 -0.97 7.70 -4.29
C LYS A 24 -0.46 7.57 -2.85
N PRO A 25 0.84 7.83 -2.58
CA PRO A 25 1.33 7.93 -1.21
C PRO A 25 0.82 9.24 -0.60
N LEU A 26 0.31 9.19 0.62
CA LEU A 26 -0.20 10.35 1.33
C LEU A 26 0.94 11.09 2.04
N THR A 27 0.93 12.43 1.97
CA THR A 27 1.80 13.28 2.79
C THR A 27 1.35 13.27 4.25
N TYR A 28 2.14 13.86 5.15
CA TYR A 28 1.77 13.99 6.57
C TYR A 28 0.42 14.72 6.72
N GLU A 29 0.25 15.85 6.04
CA GLU A 29 -0.98 16.64 6.09
C GLU A 29 -2.18 15.88 5.51
N GLN A 30 -1.95 15.08 4.49
CA GLN A 30 -2.97 14.22 3.90
C GLN A 30 -3.34 13.05 4.81
N LEU A 31 -2.38 12.48 5.56
CA LEU A 31 -2.66 11.45 6.57
C LEU A 31 -3.51 12.00 7.72
N VAL A 32 -3.26 13.25 8.16
CA VAL A 32 -4.11 13.90 9.17
C VAL A 32 -5.56 14.03 8.68
N LYS A 33 -5.76 14.45 7.42
CA LYS A 33 -7.10 14.51 6.79
C LYS A 33 -7.70 13.13 6.57
N TYR A 34 -6.88 12.16 6.20
CA TYR A 34 -7.30 10.76 6.07
C TYR A 34 -7.88 10.24 7.39
N ALA A 35 -7.19 10.50 8.51
CA ALA A 35 -7.60 10.08 9.85
C ALA A 35 -8.89 10.78 10.34
N ALA A 36 -9.15 11.99 9.87
CA ALA A 36 -10.35 12.76 10.25
C ALA A 36 -11.66 12.17 9.70
N CYS A 37 -11.61 11.42 8.60
CA CYS A 37 -12.79 10.80 7.94
C CYS A 37 -13.95 11.78 7.64
N ASP A 38 -13.63 13.04 7.31
CA ASP A 38 -14.59 14.15 7.13
C ASP A 38 -14.68 14.64 5.67
N ASN A 39 -14.19 13.84 4.74
CA ASN A 39 -14.05 14.13 3.31
C ASN A 39 -13.12 15.32 2.98
N SER A 40 -12.34 15.81 3.93
CA SER A 40 -11.36 16.89 3.68
C SER A 40 -10.23 16.44 2.77
N LEU A 41 -9.83 15.17 2.85
CA LEU A 41 -8.84 14.58 1.95
C LEU A 41 -9.39 14.46 0.54
N GLU A 42 -10.59 13.94 0.37
CA GLU A 42 -11.26 13.81 -0.92
C GLU A 42 -11.38 15.16 -1.62
N LYS A 43 -11.79 16.20 -0.89
CA LYS A 43 -11.87 17.57 -1.40
C LYS A 43 -10.52 18.12 -1.85
N GLU A 44 -9.47 17.91 -1.06
CA GLU A 44 -8.10 18.33 -1.42
C GLU A 44 -7.62 17.63 -2.69
N LEU A 45 -7.90 16.33 -2.82
CA LEU A 45 -7.47 15.54 -3.96
C LEU A 45 -8.40 15.64 -5.17
N ASN A 46 -9.46 16.44 -5.10
CA ASN A 46 -10.52 16.55 -6.10
C ASN A 46 -11.15 15.18 -6.45
N LEU A 47 -11.41 14.37 -5.44
CA LEU A 47 -12.04 13.07 -5.56
C LEU A 47 -13.52 13.14 -5.14
N ASN A 48 -14.29 12.20 -5.65
CA ASN A 48 -15.63 11.95 -5.19
C ASN A 48 -15.61 11.35 -3.77
N GLU A 49 -16.62 11.68 -2.98
CA GLU A 49 -16.72 11.21 -1.60
C GLU A 49 -16.83 9.69 -1.54
N THR A 50 -16.16 9.11 -0.56
CA THR A 50 -16.16 7.67 -0.30
C THR A 50 -16.31 7.44 1.20
N SER A 51 -17.21 6.53 1.56
CA SER A 51 -17.31 6.07 2.95
C SER A 51 -16.15 5.12 3.26
N ARG A 52 -15.34 5.49 4.25
CA ARG A 52 -14.32 4.59 4.81
C ARG A 52 -14.46 4.52 6.32
N ILE A 53 -14.12 3.38 6.86
CA ILE A 53 -14.09 3.15 8.29
C ILE A 53 -12.64 2.92 8.69
N ILE A 54 -12.16 3.69 9.66
CA ILE A 54 -10.85 3.46 10.28
C ILE A 54 -11.09 2.57 11.49
N SER A 55 -10.53 1.35 11.44
CA SER A 55 -10.61 0.44 12.58
C SER A 55 -9.77 0.97 13.76
N PRO A 56 -10.04 0.52 15.00
CA PRO A 56 -9.24 0.89 16.16
C PRO A 56 -7.74 0.59 15.96
N GLU A 57 -7.41 -0.53 15.34
CA GLU A 57 -6.03 -0.95 15.07
C GLU A 57 -5.35 -0.02 14.06
N LEU A 58 -6.06 0.37 12.99
CA LEU A 58 -5.52 1.33 12.02
C LEU A 58 -5.37 2.72 12.63
N LYS A 59 -6.28 3.11 13.52
CA LYS A 59 -6.18 4.39 14.24
C LYS A 59 -4.94 4.40 15.15
N GLU A 60 -4.72 3.33 15.90
CA GLU A 60 -3.53 3.17 16.73
C GLU A 60 -2.26 3.18 15.88
N ALA A 61 -2.22 2.46 14.77
CA ALA A 61 -1.09 2.46 13.85
C ALA A 61 -0.83 3.85 13.25
N LEU A 62 -1.88 4.61 12.90
CA LEU A 62 -1.74 6.00 12.43
C LEU A 62 -1.07 6.88 13.48
N GLU A 63 -1.51 6.80 14.74
CA GLU A 63 -1.02 7.67 15.82
C GLU A 63 0.38 7.28 16.29
N GLN A 64 0.66 5.99 16.42
CA GLN A 64 1.90 5.50 17.06
C GLN A 64 3.03 5.19 16.08
N THR A 65 2.72 4.92 14.82
CA THR A 65 3.71 4.43 13.86
C THR A 65 3.74 5.24 12.57
N ILE A 66 2.59 5.42 11.90
CA ILE A 66 2.55 5.98 10.55
C ILE A 66 2.86 7.48 10.56
N LEU A 67 2.13 8.27 11.34
CA LEU A 67 2.37 9.72 11.43
C LEU A 67 3.77 10.05 11.95
N PRO A 68 4.28 9.44 13.03
CA PRO A 68 5.67 9.62 13.44
C PRO A 68 6.69 9.21 12.36
N GLY A 69 6.46 8.10 11.68
CA GLY A 69 7.34 7.63 10.61
C GLY A 69 7.41 8.57 9.42
N VAL A 70 6.27 9.17 9.02
CA VAL A 70 6.24 10.15 7.93
C VAL A 70 6.81 11.50 8.34
N ALA A 71 6.72 11.88 9.62
CA ALA A 71 7.31 13.10 10.16
C ALA A 71 8.84 13.03 10.26
N ASP A 72 9.41 11.84 10.35
CA ASP A 72 10.86 11.62 10.46
C ASP A 72 11.54 11.86 9.11
N LYS A 73 12.15 13.04 8.97
CA LYS A 73 12.85 13.45 7.74
C LYS A 73 14.14 12.68 7.44
N THR A 74 14.60 11.84 8.36
CA THR A 74 15.77 10.96 8.14
C THR A 74 15.40 9.70 7.38
N LYS A 75 14.11 9.39 7.24
CA LYS A 75 13.57 8.21 6.58
C LYS A 75 12.90 8.54 5.25
N ASN A 76 12.85 7.54 4.37
CA ASN A 76 12.03 7.64 3.17
C ASN A 76 10.55 7.39 3.53
N TYR A 77 9.77 8.46 3.61
CA TYR A 77 8.37 8.40 4.02
C TYR A 77 7.51 7.44 3.18
N LEU A 78 7.93 7.10 1.97
CA LEU A 78 7.21 6.15 1.09
C LEU A 78 7.09 4.75 1.70
N TYR A 79 7.97 4.39 2.62
CA TYR A 79 7.93 3.13 3.37
C TYR A 79 7.16 3.22 4.70
N SER A 80 6.70 4.41 5.06
CA SER A 80 6.00 4.64 6.34
C SER A 80 4.60 5.19 6.17
N THR A 81 4.22 5.60 4.94
CA THR A 81 2.92 6.21 4.67
C THR A 81 1.87 5.21 4.20
N ILE A 82 0.62 5.67 4.22
CA ILE A 82 -0.47 5.00 3.52
C ILE A 82 -0.40 5.34 2.03
N TRP A 83 -0.41 4.33 1.20
CA TRP A 83 -0.69 4.42 -0.23
C TRP A 83 -2.19 4.20 -0.42
N THR A 84 -2.91 5.18 -0.92
CA THR A 84 -4.33 5.01 -1.23
C THR A 84 -4.53 4.65 -2.70
N ALA A 85 -5.47 3.74 -2.97
CA ALA A 85 -5.87 3.37 -4.32
C ALA A 85 -7.06 4.23 -4.76
N ILE A 86 -6.89 4.96 -5.86
CA ILE A 86 -7.94 5.78 -6.48
C ILE A 86 -8.44 5.04 -7.72
N PHE A 87 -9.72 4.68 -7.76
CA PHE A 87 -10.35 4.06 -8.91
C PHE A 87 -10.66 5.13 -9.97
N LYS A 88 -9.98 5.06 -11.11
CA LYS A 88 -10.00 6.10 -12.15
C LYS A 88 -11.40 6.39 -12.68
N THR A 89 -12.21 5.36 -12.89
CA THR A 89 -13.54 5.51 -13.50
C THR A 89 -14.52 6.26 -12.61
N GLU A 90 -14.47 6.01 -11.30
CA GLU A 90 -15.37 6.66 -10.34
C GLU A 90 -14.72 7.84 -9.64
N ASN A 91 -13.42 8.06 -9.84
CA ASN A 91 -12.63 9.09 -9.17
C ASN A 91 -12.79 9.02 -7.63
N LYS A 92 -12.69 7.81 -7.06
CA LYS A 92 -12.90 7.51 -5.63
C LYS A 92 -11.74 6.76 -5.03
N MET A 93 -11.42 7.03 -3.76
CA MET A 93 -10.58 6.13 -2.97
C MET A 93 -11.33 4.84 -2.68
N ILE A 94 -10.65 3.69 -2.82
CA ILE A 94 -11.29 2.36 -2.75
C ILE A 94 -10.58 1.38 -1.83
N GLY A 95 -9.46 1.76 -1.28
CA GLY A 95 -8.67 0.91 -0.41
C GLY A 95 -7.27 1.46 -0.23
N ASP A 96 -6.53 0.86 0.67
CA ASP A 96 -5.23 1.34 1.13
C ASP A 96 -4.24 0.20 1.29
N LEU A 97 -2.96 0.55 1.20
CA LEU A 97 -1.83 -0.30 1.52
C LEU A 97 -0.80 0.52 2.30
N CYS A 98 -0.20 -0.05 3.31
CA CYS A 98 0.96 0.52 3.98
C CYS A 98 2.14 -0.45 3.98
N MET A 99 3.34 0.09 4.02
CA MET A 99 4.55 -0.64 4.33
C MET A 99 4.90 -0.38 5.80
N ILE A 100 5.39 -1.41 6.48
CA ILE A 100 5.73 -1.34 7.90
C ILE A 100 7.23 -1.03 8.03
N GLY A 101 7.59 0.20 7.71
CA GLY A 101 8.96 0.71 7.78
C GLY A 101 9.82 0.42 6.55
N GLU A 102 11.05 0.93 6.60
CA GLU A 102 12.07 0.75 5.56
C GLU A 102 12.56 -0.71 5.52
N PRO A 103 13.22 -1.13 4.41
CA PRO A 103 13.81 -2.46 4.32
C PRO A 103 14.76 -2.73 5.49
N ASP A 104 14.63 -3.89 6.11
CA ASP A 104 15.55 -4.35 7.14
C ASP A 104 16.92 -4.74 6.56
N GLU A 105 17.86 -5.19 7.41
CA GLU A 105 19.21 -5.61 7.00
C GLU A 105 19.21 -6.74 5.95
N ALA A 106 18.15 -7.56 5.92
CA ALA A 106 17.96 -8.60 4.91
C ALA A 106 17.34 -8.07 3.60
N GLY A 107 16.92 -6.81 3.57
CA GLY A 107 16.19 -6.19 2.47
C GLY A 107 14.72 -6.60 2.44
N GLU A 108 14.12 -6.90 3.57
CA GLU A 108 12.72 -7.31 3.67
C GLU A 108 11.84 -6.12 4.09
N ILE A 109 10.71 -5.95 3.41
CA ILE A 109 9.62 -5.06 3.84
C ILE A 109 8.38 -5.89 4.17
N GLU A 110 7.52 -5.37 5.01
CA GLU A 110 6.22 -5.96 5.28
C GLU A 110 5.11 -5.03 4.78
N ILE A 111 4.03 -5.61 4.23
CA ILE A 111 2.86 -4.87 3.75
C ILE A 111 1.60 -5.29 4.50
N GLY A 112 0.75 -4.27 4.79
CA GLY A 112 -0.63 -4.45 5.20
C GLY A 112 -1.56 -3.72 4.24
N TYR A 113 -2.76 -4.24 3.98
CA TYR A 113 -3.70 -3.63 3.04
C TYR A 113 -5.16 -3.93 3.39
N GLY A 114 -6.05 -3.08 2.90
CA GLY A 114 -7.49 -3.23 3.04
C GLY A 114 -8.25 -2.61 1.87
N THR A 115 -9.36 -3.24 1.49
CA THR A 115 -10.30 -2.73 0.48
C THR A 115 -11.56 -2.26 1.17
N TYR A 116 -12.07 -1.08 0.81
CA TYR A 116 -13.34 -0.59 1.34
C TYR A 116 -14.49 -1.49 0.88
N ASP A 117 -15.50 -1.67 1.73
CA ASP A 117 -16.52 -2.71 1.58
C ASP A 117 -17.22 -2.71 0.22
N GLU A 118 -17.57 -1.53 -0.31
CA GLU A 118 -18.23 -1.38 -1.62
C GLU A 118 -17.39 -1.88 -2.80
N PHE A 119 -16.06 -2.00 -2.61
CA PHE A 119 -15.11 -2.33 -3.66
C PHE A 119 -14.49 -3.72 -3.52
N GLN A 120 -14.90 -4.48 -2.51
CA GLN A 120 -14.43 -5.84 -2.29
C GLN A 120 -14.86 -6.79 -3.42
N GLY A 121 -14.11 -7.88 -3.61
CA GLY A 121 -14.41 -8.92 -4.61
C GLY A 121 -14.16 -8.53 -6.07
N LYS A 122 -13.81 -7.28 -6.39
CA LYS A 122 -13.65 -6.75 -7.77
C LYS A 122 -12.19 -6.85 -8.29
N GLY A 123 -11.28 -7.42 -7.52
CA GLY A 123 -9.87 -7.62 -7.88
C GLY A 123 -8.99 -6.35 -7.79
N PHE A 124 -9.50 -5.27 -7.22
CA PHE A 124 -8.74 -4.02 -7.07
C PHE A 124 -7.52 -4.18 -6.18
N MET A 125 -7.65 -4.88 -5.05
CA MET A 125 -6.50 -5.08 -4.15
C MET A 125 -5.41 -5.95 -4.78
N THR A 126 -5.79 -6.94 -5.60
CA THR A 126 -4.81 -7.72 -6.38
C THR A 126 -4.01 -6.81 -7.32
N GLU A 127 -4.67 -5.86 -7.97
CA GLU A 127 -4.05 -4.89 -8.87
C GLU A 127 -3.18 -3.88 -8.11
N MET A 128 -3.64 -3.42 -6.95
CA MET A 128 -2.89 -2.51 -6.08
C MET A 128 -1.58 -3.15 -5.60
N VAL A 129 -1.66 -4.37 -5.05
CA VAL A 129 -0.49 -5.11 -4.58
C VAL A 129 0.49 -5.35 -5.74
N ALA A 130 0.01 -5.71 -6.93
CA ALA A 130 0.84 -5.84 -8.13
C ALA A 130 1.58 -4.54 -8.47
N GLY A 131 0.90 -3.39 -8.39
CA GLY A 131 1.51 -2.07 -8.63
C GLY A 131 2.61 -1.75 -7.62
N ILE A 132 2.39 -2.04 -6.35
CA ILE A 132 3.40 -1.85 -5.29
C ILE A 132 4.59 -2.81 -5.49
N ILE A 133 4.37 -4.06 -5.88
CA ILE A 133 5.45 -5.00 -6.19
C ILE A 133 6.33 -4.46 -7.32
N GLU A 134 5.74 -3.92 -8.39
CA GLU A 134 6.53 -3.34 -9.49
C GLU A 134 7.33 -2.11 -9.03
N TRP A 135 6.74 -1.27 -8.19
CA TRP A 135 7.46 -0.15 -7.58
C TRP A 135 8.62 -0.64 -6.70
N THR A 136 8.41 -1.66 -5.86
CA THR A 136 9.46 -2.19 -4.98
C THR A 136 10.61 -2.83 -5.74
N LYS A 137 10.36 -3.45 -6.91
CA LYS A 137 11.43 -3.99 -7.78
C LYS A 137 12.41 -2.91 -8.26
N ALA A 138 11.97 -1.66 -8.36
CA ALA A 138 12.82 -0.53 -8.70
C ALA A 138 13.63 0.02 -7.51
N GLN A 139 13.36 -0.48 -6.29
CA GLN A 139 14.05 -0.07 -5.07
C GLN A 139 15.22 -1.04 -4.79
N SER A 140 16.45 -0.59 -4.97
CA SER A 140 17.64 -1.44 -4.89
C SER A 140 17.85 -2.16 -3.55
N LEU A 141 17.31 -1.60 -2.46
CA LEU A 141 17.41 -2.18 -1.12
C LEU A 141 16.39 -3.26 -0.84
N VAL A 142 15.27 -3.35 -1.59
CA VAL A 142 14.21 -4.33 -1.35
C VAL A 142 14.50 -5.63 -2.08
N LYS A 143 14.60 -6.73 -1.33
CA LYS A 143 14.85 -8.08 -1.86
C LYS A 143 13.65 -9.00 -1.72
N SER A 144 12.79 -8.74 -0.75
CA SER A 144 11.57 -9.51 -0.54
C SER A 144 10.49 -8.71 0.17
N ILE A 145 9.24 -9.14 -0.02
CA ILE A 145 8.06 -8.56 0.61
C ILE A 145 7.43 -9.63 1.48
N LYS A 146 7.11 -9.28 2.74
CA LYS A 146 6.36 -10.10 3.68
C LYS A 146 4.94 -9.57 3.84
N ALA A 147 4.03 -10.45 4.22
CA ALA A 147 2.67 -10.11 4.66
C ALA A 147 2.17 -11.17 5.64
N SER A 148 1.31 -10.76 6.56
CA SER A 148 0.63 -11.67 7.48
C SER A 148 -0.88 -11.55 7.28
N THR A 149 -1.60 -12.68 7.31
CA THR A 149 -3.06 -12.72 7.16
C THR A 149 -3.66 -13.60 8.21
N GLU A 150 -4.76 -13.17 8.83
CA GLU A 150 -5.53 -14.07 9.68
C GLU A 150 -5.96 -15.33 8.92
N LYS A 151 -5.95 -16.48 9.57
CA LYS A 151 -6.33 -17.79 8.97
C LYS A 151 -7.77 -17.81 8.44
N THR A 152 -8.63 -16.92 8.93
CA THR A 152 -10.02 -16.75 8.50
C THR A 152 -10.16 -15.85 7.28
N ASN A 153 -9.16 -15.07 6.91
CA ASN A 153 -9.23 -14.07 5.84
C ASN A 153 -8.88 -14.66 4.46
N ALA A 154 -9.77 -15.51 3.93
CA ALA A 154 -9.58 -16.12 2.62
C ALA A 154 -9.47 -15.13 1.45
N ALA A 155 -10.00 -13.92 1.58
CA ALA A 155 -9.89 -12.88 0.56
C ALA A 155 -8.44 -12.40 0.42
N SER A 156 -7.76 -12.14 1.55
CA SER A 156 -6.33 -11.76 1.55
C SER A 156 -5.43 -12.87 1.00
N PHE A 157 -5.68 -14.16 1.31
CA PHE A 157 -4.88 -15.24 0.73
C PHE A 157 -4.89 -15.20 -0.80
N LYS A 158 -6.09 -15.02 -1.39
CA LYS A 158 -6.24 -14.97 -2.85
C LYS A 158 -5.51 -13.78 -3.46
N VAL A 159 -5.46 -12.65 -2.78
CA VAL A 159 -4.69 -11.47 -3.23
C VAL A 159 -3.20 -11.80 -3.25
N LEU A 160 -2.67 -12.36 -2.16
CA LEU A 160 -1.26 -12.70 -2.05
C LEU A 160 -0.86 -13.80 -3.04
N GLN A 161 -1.62 -14.90 -3.12
CA GLN A 161 -1.35 -16.00 -4.04
C GLN A 161 -1.34 -15.55 -5.51
N LYS A 162 -2.30 -14.71 -5.91
CA LYS A 162 -2.35 -14.15 -7.27
C LYS A 162 -1.16 -13.25 -7.60
N ASN A 163 -0.53 -12.69 -6.60
CA ASN A 163 0.68 -11.87 -6.71
C ASN A 163 1.98 -12.66 -6.52
N GLY A 164 1.89 -14.00 -6.44
CA GLY A 164 3.07 -14.87 -6.37
C GLY A 164 3.68 -15.03 -4.99
N PHE A 165 3.01 -14.57 -3.93
CA PHE A 165 3.44 -14.87 -2.57
C PHE A 165 3.27 -16.36 -2.26
N VAL A 166 4.21 -16.90 -1.50
CA VAL A 166 4.14 -18.26 -0.96
C VAL A 166 4.01 -18.20 0.57
N GLN A 167 3.21 -19.09 1.13
CA GLN A 167 3.13 -19.24 2.58
C GLN A 167 4.45 -19.86 3.07
N VAL A 168 5.10 -19.21 4.03
CA VAL A 168 6.41 -19.62 4.56
C VAL A 168 6.33 -20.18 5.98
N SER A 169 5.33 -19.76 6.76
CA SER A 169 5.07 -20.26 8.10
C SER A 169 3.64 -19.94 8.53
N GLU A 170 3.27 -20.39 9.72
CA GLU A 170 2.03 -20.04 10.42
C GLU A 170 2.23 -20.09 11.93
N ASP A 171 1.38 -19.35 12.64
CA ASP A 171 1.21 -19.45 14.08
C ASP A 171 -0.26 -19.83 14.42
N GLU A 172 -0.73 -19.61 15.64
CA GLU A 172 -2.10 -19.93 16.03
C GLU A 172 -3.16 -19.14 15.24
N THR A 173 -2.86 -17.88 14.90
CA THR A 173 -3.83 -16.90 14.35
C THR A 173 -3.55 -16.57 12.88
N PHE A 174 -2.27 -16.52 12.49
CA PHE A 174 -1.84 -15.98 11.19
C PHE A 174 -1.16 -17.00 10.29
N PHE A 175 -1.33 -16.83 8.99
CA PHE A 175 -0.41 -17.32 7.96
C PHE A 175 0.57 -16.21 7.58
N HIS A 176 1.85 -16.58 7.44
CA HIS A 176 2.92 -15.68 7.04
C HIS A 176 3.34 -15.97 5.60
N TRP A 177 3.38 -14.92 4.80
CA TRP A 177 3.61 -14.97 3.37
C TRP A 177 4.87 -14.22 3.00
N LYS A 178 5.56 -14.69 1.95
CA LYS A 178 6.75 -14.05 1.42
C LYS A 178 6.77 -14.09 -0.11
N LEU A 179 7.16 -12.97 -0.72
CA LEU A 179 7.49 -12.84 -2.12
C LEU A 179 8.95 -12.45 -2.23
N LYS A 180 9.79 -13.29 -2.87
CA LYS A 180 11.15 -12.93 -3.25
C LYS A 180 11.12 -12.09 -4.53
N LEU A 181 11.75 -10.93 -4.51
CA LEU A 181 11.92 -10.12 -5.71
C LEU A 181 13.13 -10.63 -6.49
N ILE A 182 12.92 -10.95 -7.75
CA ILE A 182 14.05 -11.26 -8.65
C ILE A 182 14.61 -9.91 -9.07
N SER A 183 15.82 -9.59 -8.63
CA SER A 183 16.54 -8.44 -9.20
C SER A 183 16.67 -8.67 -10.70
N ALA A 184 16.34 -7.65 -11.50
CA ALA A 184 16.71 -7.65 -12.91
C ALA A 184 18.24 -7.75 -12.95
N SER A 185 18.75 -8.95 -13.17
CA SER A 185 20.17 -9.16 -13.45
C SER A 185 20.49 -8.34 -14.70
N ASN A 186 21.48 -7.44 -14.59
CA ASN A 186 22.04 -6.75 -15.72
C ASN A 186 22.41 -7.81 -16.79
N THR A 187 21.61 -7.87 -17.85
CA THR A 187 21.95 -8.55 -19.09
C THR A 187 22.61 -7.54 -19.99
#